data_358ff7c5c2b21b73ab973315ad651338
#
_entry.id   358ff7c5c2b21b73ab973315ad651338
#
_cell.length_a   1.000
_cell.length_b   1.000
_cell.length_c   1.000
_cell.angle_alpha   90.00
_cell.angle_beta   90.00
_cell.angle_gamma   90.00
#
_symmetry.space_group_name_H-M   'P 1'
#
loop_
_entity.id
_entity.type
_entity.pdbx_description
1 polymer ?
#
loop_
_entity_poly.entity_id
_entity_poly.type
_entity_poly.pdbx_seq_one_letter_code
_entity_poly.pdbx_strand_id
1 'polypeptide(L)'
;LSKYSPTEFVEGMKFYQGTRSPNERAREIYGYSNAWMHHKGRNKHHFEYWTDYSNKTHQLEPVEMPLRYVKEMFCDRVAASKIYGGKNYNDSYALNYYNGRKDCRKIHPKTAEKIELLLTMLSEKGEKETFKYIRKMK
;
A
#
# COMPACT_ATOMS: atom_id res chain seq x y z
N LEU A 1 -8.35 -3.84 19.65
CA LEU A 1 -8.83 -4.87 18.73
C LEU A 1 -8.02 -4.85 17.45
N SER A 2 -7.72 -6.04 16.92
CA SER A 2 -6.98 -6.16 15.67
C SER A 2 -7.81 -5.63 14.51
N LYS A 3 -7.17 -4.85 13.63
CA LYS A 3 -7.77 -4.42 12.35
C LYS A 3 -7.86 -5.57 11.35
N TYR A 4 -7.28 -6.71 11.68
CA TYR A 4 -7.21 -7.88 10.81
C TYR A 4 -8.21 -8.95 11.25
N SER A 5 -8.73 -9.68 10.27
CA SER A 5 -9.53 -10.87 10.53
C SER A 5 -8.65 -12.00 11.09
N PRO A 6 -9.25 -13.06 11.67
CA PRO A 6 -8.45 -14.23 12.11
C PRO A 6 -7.59 -14.83 11.00
N THR A 7 -8.11 -14.89 9.76
CA THR A 7 -7.34 -15.39 8.62
C THR A 7 -6.13 -14.52 8.33
N GLU A 8 -6.32 -13.19 8.33
CA GLU A 8 -5.24 -12.23 8.14
C GLU A 8 -4.17 -12.37 9.23
N PHE A 9 -4.59 -12.55 10.46
CA PHE A 9 -3.68 -12.73 11.59
C PHE A 9 -2.84 -14.00 11.42
N VAL A 10 -3.46 -15.14 11.11
CA VAL A 10 -2.76 -16.39 10.91
C VAL A 10 -1.77 -16.30 9.76
N GLU A 11 -2.19 -15.70 8.64
CA GLU A 11 -1.31 -15.53 7.48
C GLU A 11 -0.15 -14.59 7.80
N GLY A 12 -0.39 -13.54 8.58
CA GLY A 12 0.67 -12.64 9.04
C GLY A 12 1.68 -13.36 9.94
N MET A 13 1.22 -14.25 10.81
CA MET A 13 2.12 -15.06 11.65
C MET A 13 3.04 -15.94 10.81
N LYS A 14 2.52 -16.57 9.76
CA LYS A 14 3.32 -17.39 8.84
C LYS A 14 4.39 -16.55 8.16
N PHE A 15 4.08 -15.33 7.79
CA PHE A 15 5.06 -14.41 7.21
C PHE A 15 6.22 -14.14 8.17
N TYR A 16 5.92 -13.82 9.44
CA TYR A 16 6.94 -13.57 10.45
C TYR A 16 7.81 -14.79 10.75
N GLN A 17 7.31 -15.98 10.45
CA GLN A 17 8.07 -17.22 10.63
C GLN A 17 9.01 -17.53 9.45
N GLY A 18 9.15 -16.58 8.51
CA GLY A 18 10.06 -16.75 7.38
C GLY A 18 9.51 -17.57 6.24
N THR A 19 8.24 -17.92 6.27
CA THR A 19 7.56 -18.53 5.12
C THR A 19 7.23 -17.43 4.11
N ARG A 20 6.91 -17.82 2.89
CA ARG A 20 6.56 -16.84 1.83
C ARG A 20 5.36 -16.00 2.23
N SER A 21 5.10 -14.93 1.43
CA SER A 21 3.97 -14.04 1.67
C SER A 21 2.67 -14.81 1.92
N PRO A 22 1.96 -14.50 3.02
CA PRO A 22 0.71 -15.18 3.34
C PRO A 22 -0.34 -15.05 2.25
N ASN A 23 -0.41 -13.88 1.61
CA ASN A 23 -1.38 -13.64 0.54
C ASN A 23 -1.06 -14.45 -0.70
N GLU A 24 0.22 -14.63 -1.02
CA GLU A 24 0.65 -15.46 -2.16
C GLU A 24 0.26 -16.92 -1.97
N ARG A 25 0.45 -17.44 -0.76
CA ARG A 25 0.05 -18.81 -0.46
C ARG A 25 -1.47 -19.03 -0.63
N ALA A 26 -2.26 -18.07 -0.12
CA ALA A 26 -3.71 -18.14 -0.27
C ALA A 26 -4.12 -18.13 -1.74
N ARG A 27 -3.47 -17.31 -2.56
CA ARG A 27 -3.74 -17.23 -4.00
C ARG A 27 -3.41 -18.52 -4.73
N GLU A 28 -2.32 -19.20 -4.33
CA GLU A 28 -1.95 -20.49 -4.91
C GLU A 28 -2.97 -21.57 -4.61
N ILE A 29 -3.52 -21.60 -3.40
CA ILE A 29 -4.47 -22.62 -2.95
C ILE A 29 -5.88 -22.35 -3.48
N TYR A 30 -6.36 -21.12 -3.36
CA TYR A 30 -7.74 -20.73 -3.61
C TYR A 30 -7.95 -19.90 -4.88
N GLY A 31 -6.88 -19.44 -5.52
CA GLY A 31 -6.95 -18.53 -6.67
C GLY A 31 -7.05 -17.05 -6.27
N TYR A 32 -7.29 -16.76 -4.99
CA TYR A 32 -7.38 -15.39 -4.46
C TYR A 32 -7.07 -15.39 -2.96
N SER A 33 -6.84 -14.21 -2.41
CA SER A 33 -6.62 -14.03 -0.97
C SER A 33 -7.82 -13.36 -0.32
N ASN A 34 -8.59 -14.09 0.47
CA ASN A 34 -9.67 -13.52 1.27
C ASN A 34 -9.16 -12.49 2.26
N ALA A 35 -8.02 -12.76 2.88
CA ALA A 35 -7.41 -11.84 3.83
C ALA A 35 -7.09 -10.51 3.19
N TRP A 36 -6.48 -10.51 2.00
CA TRP A 36 -6.17 -9.30 1.28
C TRP A 36 -7.43 -8.55 0.84
N MET A 37 -8.41 -9.27 0.28
CA MET A 37 -9.67 -8.66 -0.16
C MET A 37 -10.41 -8.00 1.00
N HIS A 38 -10.45 -8.67 2.15
CA HIS A 38 -11.06 -8.14 3.36
C HIS A 38 -10.31 -6.91 3.87
N HIS A 39 -8.99 -6.98 3.92
CA HIS A 39 -8.14 -5.89 4.39
C HIS A 39 -8.27 -4.65 3.51
N LYS A 40 -8.08 -4.78 2.20
CA LYS A 40 -8.16 -3.65 1.28
C LYS A 40 -9.55 -3.01 1.22
N GLY A 41 -10.60 -3.81 1.39
CA GLY A 41 -11.99 -3.34 1.36
C GLY A 41 -12.40 -2.55 2.61
N ARG A 42 -11.61 -2.63 3.68
CA ARG A 42 -11.91 -1.96 4.96
C ARG A 42 -10.96 -0.80 5.27
N ASN A 43 -9.89 -0.64 4.53
CA ASN A 43 -8.85 0.33 4.85
C ASN A 43 -8.76 1.40 3.78
N LYS A 44 -9.19 2.59 4.14
CA LYS A 44 -9.23 3.74 3.23
C LYS A 44 -7.84 4.26 2.85
N HIS A 45 -6.77 3.79 3.50
CA HIS A 45 -5.40 4.13 3.10
C HIS A 45 -4.86 3.23 1.99
N HIS A 46 -5.66 2.28 1.48
CA HIS A 46 -5.33 1.52 0.28
C HIS A 46 -6.02 2.14 -0.93
N PHE A 47 -5.28 2.39 -2.00
CA PHE A 47 -5.87 3.02 -3.19
C PHE A 47 -6.95 2.14 -3.84
N GLU A 48 -6.89 0.82 -3.63
CA GLU A 48 -7.89 -0.12 -4.15
C GLU A 48 -9.29 0.12 -3.59
N TYR A 49 -9.39 0.73 -2.42
CA TYR A 49 -10.69 1.14 -1.85
C TYR A 49 -11.32 2.25 -2.69
N TRP A 50 -10.50 3.12 -3.31
CA TRP A 50 -10.97 4.34 -3.99
C TRP A 50 -11.23 4.06 -5.46
N THR A 51 -12.28 3.28 -5.72
CA THR A 51 -12.82 3.01 -7.06
C THR A 51 -14.33 3.20 -7.04
N ASP A 52 -14.88 3.67 -8.14
CA ASP A 52 -16.31 3.87 -8.27
C ASP A 52 -16.74 3.62 -9.71
N TYR A 53 -18.03 3.34 -9.87
CA TYR A 53 -18.60 3.11 -11.18
C TYR A 53 -18.71 4.42 -11.96
N SER A 54 -18.26 4.41 -13.20
CA SER A 54 -18.37 5.56 -14.09
C SER A 54 -19.55 5.39 -15.05
N ASN A 55 -20.45 6.37 -15.08
CA ASN A 55 -21.55 6.38 -16.03
C ASN A 55 -21.09 6.63 -17.47
N LYS A 56 -19.85 7.11 -17.65
CA LYS A 56 -19.28 7.37 -18.98
C LYS A 56 -18.66 6.12 -19.59
N THR A 57 -17.89 5.38 -18.79
CA THR A 57 -17.16 4.21 -19.28
C THR A 57 -17.88 2.89 -18.98
N HIS A 58 -18.89 2.91 -18.13
CA HIS A 58 -19.62 1.73 -17.62
C HIS A 58 -18.71 0.72 -16.93
N GLN A 59 -17.63 1.22 -16.31
CA GLN A 59 -16.64 0.40 -15.60
C GLN A 59 -16.30 1.04 -14.26
N LEU A 60 -15.64 0.25 -13.40
CA LEU A 60 -15.06 0.78 -12.16
C LEU A 60 -13.79 1.57 -12.52
N GLU A 61 -13.76 2.83 -12.09
CA GLU A 61 -12.66 3.73 -12.34
C GLU A 61 -12.04 4.21 -11.03
N PRO A 62 -10.73 4.51 -11.02
CA PRO A 62 -10.11 5.04 -9.81
C PRO A 62 -10.61 6.44 -9.47
N VAL A 63 -10.76 6.68 -8.18
CA VAL A 63 -11.17 7.98 -7.62
C VAL A 63 -10.00 8.58 -6.87
N GLU A 64 -9.86 9.91 -6.92
CA GLU A 64 -8.78 10.59 -6.21
C GLU A 64 -8.91 10.37 -4.70
N MET A 65 -7.83 9.88 -4.10
CA MET A 65 -7.77 9.63 -2.68
C MET A 65 -7.60 10.94 -1.91
N PRO A 66 -8.40 11.20 -0.87
CA PRO A 66 -8.17 12.38 -0.01
C PRO A 66 -6.76 12.38 0.57
N LEU A 67 -6.19 13.57 0.73
CA LEU A 67 -4.80 13.73 1.16
C LEU A 67 -4.48 13.00 2.47
N ARG A 68 -5.38 13.02 3.44
CA ARG A 68 -5.16 12.33 4.71
C ARG A 68 -4.90 10.83 4.52
N TYR A 69 -5.58 10.21 3.57
CA TYR A 69 -5.40 8.80 3.28
C TYR A 69 -4.16 8.52 2.44
N VAL A 70 -3.75 9.47 1.61
CA VAL A 70 -2.45 9.41 0.91
C VAL A 70 -1.32 9.40 1.94
N LYS A 71 -1.40 10.26 2.95
CA LYS A 71 -0.42 10.29 4.04
C LYS A 71 -0.39 8.97 4.82
N GLU A 72 -1.56 8.43 5.14
CA GLU A 72 -1.66 7.12 5.82
C GLU A 72 -1.08 6.01 4.95
N MET A 73 -1.38 6.00 3.65
CA MET A 73 -0.84 5.04 2.70
C MET A 73 0.68 5.10 2.65
N PHE A 74 1.23 6.30 2.62
CA PHE A 74 2.69 6.48 2.64
C PHE A 74 3.30 5.87 3.91
N CYS A 75 2.76 6.20 5.07
CA CYS A 75 3.24 5.67 6.34
C CYS A 75 3.15 4.14 6.40
N ASP A 76 2.05 3.58 5.91
CA ASP A 76 1.84 2.13 5.85
C ASP A 76 2.88 1.46 4.95
N ARG A 77 3.16 2.05 3.79
CA ARG A 77 4.17 1.53 2.86
C ARG A 77 5.58 1.57 3.44
N VAL A 78 5.92 2.65 4.15
CA VAL A 78 7.23 2.76 4.81
C VAL A 78 7.37 1.70 5.90
N ALA A 79 6.33 1.57 6.74
CA ALA A 79 6.33 0.57 7.81
C ALA A 79 6.45 -0.86 7.26
N ALA A 80 5.66 -1.18 6.23
CA ALA A 80 5.72 -2.49 5.57
C ALA A 80 7.10 -2.74 4.95
N SER A 81 7.69 -1.72 4.32
CA SER A 81 9.02 -1.83 3.70
C SER A 81 10.10 -2.16 4.72
N LYS A 82 10.01 -1.60 5.92
CA LYS A 82 10.96 -1.89 7.00
C LYS A 82 10.84 -3.35 7.47
N ILE A 83 9.62 -3.86 7.53
CA ILE A 83 9.37 -5.25 7.91
C ILE A 83 9.85 -6.20 6.82
N TYR A 84 9.46 -5.99 5.57
CA TYR A 84 9.81 -6.87 4.45
C TYR A 84 11.28 -6.78 4.08
N GLY A 85 11.87 -5.60 4.14
CA GLY A 85 13.27 -5.39 3.81
C GLY A 85 14.23 -5.90 4.87
N GLY A 86 13.81 -5.83 6.15
CA GLY A 86 14.66 -6.24 7.27
C GLY A 86 16.04 -5.58 7.20
N LYS A 87 17.08 -6.40 7.16
CA LYS A 87 18.48 -5.93 7.05
C LYS A 87 18.79 -5.24 5.72
N ASN A 88 17.99 -5.50 4.70
CA ASN A 88 18.19 -4.94 3.36
C ASN A 88 17.39 -3.64 3.15
N TYR A 89 16.68 -3.18 4.18
CA TYR A 89 15.92 -1.95 4.08
C TYR A 89 16.83 -0.75 3.86
N ASN A 90 16.39 0.13 2.96
CA ASN A 90 16.95 1.48 2.79
C ASN A 90 15.81 2.42 2.37
N ASP A 91 16.09 3.72 2.32
CA ASP A 91 15.06 4.72 2.04
C ASP A 91 14.48 4.64 0.63
N SER A 92 15.11 3.90 -0.27
CA SER A 92 14.60 3.67 -1.63
C SER A 92 13.75 2.41 -1.76
N TYR A 93 13.64 1.60 -0.72
CA TYR A 93 12.96 0.31 -0.78
C TYR A 93 11.48 0.47 -1.18
N ALA A 94 10.77 1.38 -0.52
CA ALA A 94 9.35 1.60 -0.82
C ALA A 94 9.14 2.14 -2.24
N LEU A 95 10.00 3.05 -2.70
CA LEU A 95 9.93 3.59 -4.05
C LEU A 95 10.16 2.50 -5.10
N ASN A 96 11.18 1.67 -4.89
CA ASN A 96 11.51 0.59 -5.82
C ASN A 96 10.36 -0.43 -5.90
N TYR A 97 9.77 -0.77 -4.77
CA TYR A 97 8.61 -1.67 -4.75
C TYR A 97 7.42 -1.06 -5.51
N TYR A 98 7.15 0.22 -5.27
CA TYR A 98 6.10 0.95 -5.97
C TYR A 98 6.32 0.95 -7.48
N ASN A 99 7.52 1.30 -7.92
CA ASN A 99 7.86 1.37 -9.35
C ASN A 99 7.77 0.01 -10.04
N GLY A 100 8.10 -1.06 -9.34
CA GLY A 100 8.03 -2.41 -9.88
C GLY A 100 6.60 -2.89 -10.17
N ARG A 101 5.60 -2.20 -9.68
CA ARG A 101 4.19 -2.59 -9.82
C ARG A 101 3.33 -1.53 -10.51
N LYS A 102 3.94 -0.54 -11.17
CA LYS A 102 3.20 0.55 -11.83
C LYS A 102 2.18 0.07 -12.83
N ASP A 103 2.52 -0.94 -13.62
CA ASP A 103 1.67 -1.39 -14.72
C ASP A 103 0.50 -2.25 -14.26
N CYS A 104 0.48 -2.66 -12.99
CA CYS A 104 -0.50 -3.60 -12.46
C CYS A 104 -1.60 -2.96 -11.63
N ARG A 105 -1.62 -1.64 -11.49
CA ARG A 105 -2.56 -1.00 -10.56
C ARG A 105 -3.41 0.06 -11.22
N LYS A 106 -4.65 0.15 -10.71
CA LYS A 106 -5.58 1.21 -11.07
C LYS A 106 -5.59 2.24 -9.95
N ILE A 107 -4.77 3.25 -10.10
CA ILE A 107 -4.68 4.36 -9.15
C ILE A 107 -4.97 5.66 -9.88
N HIS A 108 -5.73 6.56 -9.24
CA HIS A 108 -6.04 7.84 -9.84
C HIS A 108 -4.74 8.63 -10.08
N PRO A 109 -4.58 9.30 -11.25
CA PRO A 109 -3.35 10.02 -11.58
C PRO A 109 -2.91 11.03 -10.53
N LYS A 110 -3.83 11.76 -9.93
CA LYS A 110 -3.51 12.74 -8.87
C LYS A 110 -3.04 12.07 -7.58
N THR A 111 -3.59 10.91 -7.26
CA THR A 111 -3.12 10.11 -6.12
C THR A 111 -1.73 9.57 -6.39
N ALA A 112 -1.50 9.05 -7.60
CA ALA A 112 -0.19 8.54 -8.01
C ALA A 112 0.88 9.63 -7.91
N GLU A 113 0.57 10.83 -8.39
CA GLU A 113 1.49 11.97 -8.33
C GLU A 113 1.93 12.27 -6.90
N LYS A 114 0.97 12.31 -5.97
CA LYS A 114 1.24 12.60 -4.56
C LYS A 114 2.08 11.51 -3.90
N ILE A 115 1.72 10.25 -4.06
CA ILE A 115 2.47 9.15 -3.44
C ILE A 115 3.88 9.03 -4.05
N GLU A 116 4.02 9.22 -5.35
CA GLU A 116 5.31 9.19 -6.01
C GLU A 116 6.22 10.32 -5.52
N LEU A 117 5.66 11.52 -5.32
CA LEU A 117 6.40 12.64 -4.75
C LEU A 117 6.96 12.28 -3.37
N LEU A 118 6.13 11.72 -2.50
CA LEU A 118 6.54 11.39 -1.13
C LEU A 118 7.57 10.26 -1.11
N LEU A 119 7.39 9.23 -1.93
CA LEU A 119 8.34 8.10 -2.01
C LEU A 119 9.68 8.55 -2.60
N THR A 120 9.65 9.42 -3.59
CA THR A 120 10.87 9.99 -4.18
C THR A 120 11.61 10.86 -3.17
N MET A 121 10.87 11.68 -2.43
CA MET A 121 11.45 12.53 -1.39
C MET A 121 12.10 11.69 -0.29
N LEU A 122 11.46 10.59 0.12
CA LEU A 122 12.03 9.65 1.09
C LEU A 122 13.35 9.09 0.59
N SER A 123 13.38 8.66 -0.67
CA SER A 123 14.58 8.08 -1.29
C SER A 123 15.73 9.08 -1.36
N GLU A 124 15.43 10.35 -1.66
CA GLU A 124 16.45 11.36 -1.89
C GLU A 124 16.85 12.14 -0.64
N LYS A 125 15.89 12.40 0.26
CA LYS A 125 16.10 13.30 1.42
C LYS A 125 15.98 12.61 2.77
N GLY A 126 15.50 11.36 2.81
CA GLY A 126 15.36 10.59 4.04
C GLY A 126 14.07 10.86 4.81
N GLU A 127 13.86 10.08 5.87
CA GLU A 127 12.62 10.11 6.65
C GLU A 127 12.35 11.44 7.33
N LYS A 128 13.37 12.02 7.96
CA LYS A 128 13.22 13.25 8.74
C LYS A 128 12.63 14.37 7.89
N GLU A 129 13.22 14.62 6.73
CA GLU A 129 12.79 15.70 5.83
C GLU A 129 11.42 15.37 5.22
N THR A 130 11.19 14.13 4.85
CA THR A 130 9.93 13.71 4.24
C THR A 130 8.77 13.85 5.22
N PHE A 131 8.92 13.40 6.47
CA PHE A 131 7.86 13.53 7.46
C PHE A 131 7.63 14.98 7.88
N LYS A 132 8.68 15.80 7.88
CA LYS A 132 8.54 17.24 8.10
C LYS A 132 7.67 17.87 7.00
N TYR A 133 7.91 17.49 5.75
CA TYR A 133 7.11 17.94 4.62
C TYR A 133 5.66 17.49 4.73
N ILE A 134 5.44 16.21 5.07
CA ILE A 134 4.10 15.64 5.22
C ILE A 134 3.27 16.41 6.25
N ARG A 135 3.87 16.77 7.37
CA ARG A 135 3.17 17.53 8.42
C ARG A 135 2.70 18.90 7.95
N LYS A 136 3.35 19.46 6.93
CA LYS A 136 3.00 20.76 6.35
C LYS A 136 2.05 20.68 5.17
N MET A 137 1.83 19.50 4.61
CA MET A 137 0.89 19.30 3.49
C MET A 137 -0.55 19.56 3.94
N LYS A 138 -1.28 20.30 3.12
CA LYS A 138 -2.70 20.58 3.33
C LYS A 138 -3.50 20.19 2.11
#